data_70ede49ad54662338631927dcae5d592
#
_entry.id   70ede49ad54662338631927dcae5d592
#
_cell.length_a   1.000
_cell.length_b   1.000
_cell.length_c   1.000
_cell.angle_alpha   90.00
_cell.angle_beta   90.00
_cell.angle_gamma   90.00
#
_symmetry.space_group_name_H-M   'P 1'
#
loop_
_entity.id
_entity.type
_entity.pdbx_description
1 polymer ?
#
loop_
_entity_poly.entity_id
_entity_poly.type
_entity_poly.pdbx_seq_one_letter_code
_entity_poly.pdbx_strand_id
1 'polypeptide(L)'
;MQWIDALGYEEVMTFLRSTPANLFFKDTECRYLFISDVRTFFPYGEGQEEDVLGKTDLEIWGNEEQARFYYEQDQKVLATGKGTSFITEVPRKDGTAYYQIKKNPVVLEGKIIGIVGLIGDITERVRLEKQAENWAIHDELTGLYNRNYLKVKGAEQLKGATMPITIIMGDCNYLKRVNDAYGHEYGD
;
A
#
# COMPACT_ATOMS: atom_id res chain seq x y z
N MET A 1 -12.70 -12.61 -32.01
CA MET A 1 -11.31 -12.12 -31.93
C MET A 1 -10.95 -11.13 -33.04
N GLN A 2 -11.91 -10.77 -33.90
CA GLN A 2 -11.67 -9.92 -35.09
C GLN A 2 -11.62 -8.40 -34.85
N TRP A 3 -12.09 -7.91 -33.71
CA TRP A 3 -12.13 -6.44 -33.47
C TRP A 3 -10.81 -5.88 -32.90
N ILE A 4 -10.00 -6.70 -32.21
CA ILE A 4 -8.70 -6.24 -31.68
C ILE A 4 -7.69 -6.02 -32.82
N ASP A 5 -7.74 -6.85 -33.86
CA ASP A 5 -6.87 -6.73 -35.02
C ASP A 5 -7.20 -5.48 -35.90
N ALA A 6 -8.35 -4.84 -35.66
CA ALA A 6 -8.81 -3.65 -36.34
C ALA A 6 -8.49 -2.35 -35.57
N LEU A 7 -7.99 -2.42 -34.34
CA LEU A 7 -7.61 -1.24 -33.56
C LEU A 7 -6.29 -0.66 -34.07
N GLY A 8 -6.29 0.61 -34.36
CA GLY A 8 -5.08 1.37 -34.65
C GLY A 8 -4.35 1.76 -33.37
N TYR A 9 -3.18 2.38 -33.54
CA TYR A 9 -2.35 2.86 -32.43
C TYR A 9 -3.12 3.82 -31.50
N GLU A 10 -3.85 4.77 -32.05
CA GLU A 10 -4.59 5.78 -31.28
C GLU A 10 -5.71 5.17 -30.42
N GLU A 11 -6.43 4.18 -30.97
CA GLU A 11 -7.48 3.47 -30.22
C GLU A 11 -6.89 2.66 -29.06
N VAL A 12 -5.78 1.97 -29.28
CA VAL A 12 -5.07 1.21 -28.22
C VAL A 12 -4.58 2.17 -27.13
N MET A 13 -3.97 3.29 -27.49
CA MET A 13 -3.48 4.28 -26.53
C MET A 13 -4.62 4.92 -25.74
N THR A 14 -5.74 5.23 -26.41
CA THR A 14 -6.95 5.74 -25.77
C THR A 14 -7.51 4.73 -24.77
N PHE A 15 -7.57 3.45 -25.14
CA PHE A 15 -8.00 2.39 -24.25
C PHE A 15 -7.10 2.27 -23.01
N LEU A 16 -5.77 2.26 -23.19
CA LEU A 16 -4.80 2.19 -22.10
C LEU A 16 -4.93 3.38 -21.13
N ARG A 17 -5.10 4.61 -21.67
CA ARG A 17 -5.30 5.83 -20.86
C ARG A 17 -6.66 5.88 -20.16
N SER A 18 -7.67 5.21 -20.70
CA SER A 18 -9.02 5.13 -20.11
C SER A 18 -9.16 4.02 -19.08
N THR A 19 -8.15 3.17 -18.90
CA THR A 19 -8.18 2.09 -17.93
C THR A 19 -8.23 2.67 -16.52
N PRO A 20 -9.15 2.22 -15.63
CA PRO A 20 -9.29 2.74 -14.26
C PRO A 20 -8.20 2.20 -13.33
N ALA A 21 -6.99 2.07 -13.85
CA ALA A 21 -5.82 1.60 -13.13
C ALA A 21 -4.60 2.32 -13.67
N ASN A 22 -3.64 2.66 -12.82
CA ASN A 22 -2.42 3.27 -13.29
C ASN A 22 -1.47 2.22 -13.85
N LEU A 23 -1.34 2.21 -15.17
CA LEU A 23 -0.47 1.33 -15.94
C LEU A 23 0.79 2.07 -16.37
N PHE A 24 1.90 1.34 -16.41
CA PHE A 24 3.11 1.81 -17.05
C PHE A 24 3.79 0.70 -17.85
N PHE A 25 4.53 1.09 -18.87
CA PHE A 25 5.42 0.21 -19.62
C PHE A 25 6.84 0.75 -19.56
N LYS A 26 7.81 -0.16 -19.43
CA LYS A 26 9.25 0.13 -19.52
C LYS A 26 9.91 -0.79 -20.53
N ASP A 27 10.98 -0.30 -21.15
CA ASP A 27 11.84 -1.11 -22.00
C ASP A 27 12.78 -2.02 -21.18
N THR A 28 13.70 -2.69 -21.88
CA THR A 28 14.72 -3.57 -21.26
C THR A 28 15.83 -2.80 -20.55
N GLU A 29 15.91 -1.48 -20.72
CA GLU A 29 16.82 -0.58 -19.99
C GLU A 29 16.12 0.05 -18.78
N CYS A 30 14.89 -0.40 -18.45
CA CYS A 30 14.04 0.12 -17.36
C CYS A 30 13.60 1.57 -17.56
N ARG A 31 13.57 2.06 -18.81
CA ARG A 31 13.07 3.40 -19.14
C ARG A 31 11.56 3.36 -19.37
N TYR A 32 10.85 4.32 -18.81
CA TYR A 32 9.42 4.45 -19.02
C TYR A 32 9.09 4.78 -20.46
N LEU A 33 8.29 3.93 -21.11
CA LEU A 33 7.75 4.13 -22.45
C LEU A 33 6.33 4.68 -22.43
N PHE A 34 5.59 4.41 -21.37
CA PHE A 34 4.21 4.80 -21.18
C PHE A 34 3.86 4.85 -19.70
N ILE A 35 2.98 5.79 -19.36
CA ILE A 35 2.30 5.86 -18.08
C ILE A 35 0.90 6.42 -18.29
N SER A 36 -0.12 5.81 -17.68
CA SER A 36 -1.50 6.28 -17.82
C SER A 36 -1.83 7.43 -16.86
N ASP A 37 -1.15 7.54 -15.72
CA ASP A 37 -1.34 8.61 -14.73
C ASP A 37 -0.04 8.93 -13.99
N VAL A 38 0.54 10.08 -14.29
CA VAL A 38 1.80 10.55 -13.67
C VAL A 38 1.63 11.05 -12.23
N ARG A 39 0.41 11.34 -11.78
CA ARG A 39 0.16 11.90 -10.44
C ARG A 39 0.62 11.00 -9.31
N THR A 40 0.74 9.71 -9.54
CA THR A 40 1.30 8.76 -8.57
C THR A 40 2.80 8.92 -8.37
N PHE A 41 3.50 9.51 -9.35
CA PHE A 41 4.95 9.79 -9.29
C PHE A 41 5.24 11.11 -8.60
N PHE A 42 4.34 12.08 -8.73
CA PHE A 42 4.51 13.42 -8.20
C PHE A 42 3.44 13.68 -7.14
N PRO A 43 3.68 13.30 -5.88
CA PRO A 43 2.68 13.38 -4.81
C PRO A 43 2.20 14.80 -4.52
N TYR A 44 2.90 15.81 -5.06
CA TYR A 44 2.54 17.23 -4.92
C TYR A 44 1.88 17.83 -6.18
N GLY A 45 1.64 17.00 -7.22
CA GLY A 45 0.84 17.41 -8.37
C GLY A 45 1.55 18.29 -9.42
N GLU A 46 2.89 18.37 -9.38
CA GLU A 46 3.65 19.32 -10.22
C GLU A 46 4.40 18.66 -11.39
N GLY A 47 4.29 17.33 -11.60
CA GLY A 47 4.99 16.62 -12.66
C GLY A 47 4.10 16.36 -13.89
N GLN A 48 4.72 16.30 -15.07
CA GLN A 48 4.11 15.98 -16.35
C GLN A 48 4.66 14.64 -16.89
N GLU A 49 4.00 14.11 -17.94
CA GLU A 49 4.39 12.85 -18.57
C GLU A 49 5.82 12.91 -19.13
N GLU A 50 6.23 14.06 -19.66
CA GLU A 50 7.57 14.32 -20.18
C GLU A 50 8.68 14.23 -19.10
N ASP A 51 8.32 14.42 -17.84
CA ASP A 51 9.27 14.29 -16.73
C ASP A 51 9.62 12.83 -16.43
N VAL A 52 8.81 11.90 -16.92
CA VAL A 52 8.93 10.45 -16.67
C VAL A 52 9.38 9.69 -17.90
N LEU A 53 8.84 9.99 -19.07
CA LEU A 53 9.11 9.23 -20.29
C LEU A 53 10.58 9.26 -20.70
N GLY A 54 11.11 8.11 -21.09
CA GLY A 54 12.50 7.89 -21.46
C GLY A 54 13.47 7.83 -20.29
N LYS A 55 13.02 8.01 -19.05
CA LYS A 55 13.84 7.98 -17.84
C LYS A 55 13.63 6.69 -17.04
N THR A 56 14.65 6.32 -16.26
CA THR A 56 14.58 5.27 -15.24
C THR A 56 14.11 5.84 -13.89
N ASP A 57 13.76 4.99 -12.93
CA ASP A 57 13.45 5.42 -11.57
C ASP A 57 14.59 6.25 -10.94
N LEU A 58 15.84 5.88 -11.22
CA LEU A 58 17.02 6.59 -10.70
C LEU A 58 17.17 8.00 -11.27
N GLU A 59 16.80 8.20 -12.53
CA GLU A 59 16.86 9.50 -13.20
C GLU A 59 15.70 10.42 -12.75
N ILE A 60 14.57 9.83 -12.35
CA ILE A 60 13.39 10.58 -11.86
C ILE A 60 13.57 10.98 -10.40
N TRP A 61 13.97 10.03 -9.55
CA TRP A 61 13.98 10.18 -8.08
C TRP A 61 15.39 10.38 -7.50
N GLY A 62 16.42 10.38 -8.36
CA GLY A 62 17.80 10.42 -7.91
C GLY A 62 18.23 9.13 -7.22
N ASN A 63 19.21 9.25 -6.31
CA ASN A 63 19.84 8.10 -5.69
C ASN A 63 19.21 7.75 -4.32
N GLU A 64 17.93 8.01 -4.16
CA GLU A 64 17.19 7.63 -2.98
C GLU A 64 17.05 6.12 -2.87
N GLU A 65 17.02 5.59 -1.68
CA GLU A 65 16.89 4.15 -1.40
C GLU A 65 15.65 3.55 -2.09
N GLN A 66 14.55 4.31 -2.11
CA GLN A 66 13.32 3.90 -2.76
C GLN A 66 13.45 3.79 -4.29
N ALA A 67 14.14 4.72 -4.93
CA ALA A 67 14.39 4.70 -6.37
C ALA A 67 15.27 3.49 -6.76
N ARG A 68 16.30 3.21 -5.97
CA ARG A 68 17.13 2.00 -6.15
C ARG A 68 16.31 0.74 -6.02
N PHE A 69 15.48 0.65 -4.99
CA PHE A 69 14.61 -0.50 -4.78
C PHE A 69 13.72 -0.75 -5.99
N TYR A 70 13.09 0.30 -6.57
CA TYR A 70 12.24 0.15 -7.75
C TYR A 70 13.01 -0.33 -8.97
N TYR A 71 14.19 0.23 -9.19
CA TYR A 71 15.07 -0.16 -10.29
C TYR A 71 15.56 -1.61 -10.14
N GLU A 72 15.94 -2.03 -8.94
CA GLU A 72 16.33 -3.42 -8.65
C GLU A 72 15.18 -4.42 -8.89
N GLN A 73 13.94 -4.03 -8.56
CA GLN A 73 12.79 -4.88 -8.89
C GLN A 73 12.59 -5.02 -10.41
N ASP A 74 12.83 -3.96 -11.19
CA ASP A 74 12.79 -4.03 -12.65
C ASP A 74 13.86 -4.99 -13.18
N GLN A 75 15.10 -4.83 -12.74
CA GLN A 75 16.21 -5.71 -13.12
C GLN A 75 15.91 -7.17 -12.77
N LYS A 76 15.31 -7.42 -11.61
CA LYS A 76 14.92 -8.77 -11.19
C LYS A 76 13.87 -9.39 -12.12
N VAL A 77 12.86 -8.61 -12.53
CA VAL A 77 11.83 -9.07 -13.48
C VAL A 77 12.44 -9.43 -14.82
N LEU A 78 13.31 -8.57 -15.35
CA LEU A 78 14.00 -8.80 -16.64
C LEU A 78 14.93 -10.03 -16.59
N ALA A 79 15.71 -10.17 -15.51
CA ALA A 79 16.66 -11.26 -15.37
C ALA A 79 16.01 -12.63 -15.15
N THR A 80 14.90 -12.66 -14.39
CA THR A 80 14.25 -13.93 -14.01
C THR A 80 13.08 -14.32 -14.91
N GLY A 81 12.53 -13.39 -15.66
CA GLY A 81 11.29 -13.57 -16.41
C GLY A 81 10.06 -13.80 -15.50
N LYS A 82 10.15 -13.49 -14.21
CA LYS A 82 9.07 -13.67 -13.24
C LYS A 82 8.59 -12.32 -12.74
N GLY A 83 7.27 -12.19 -12.61
CA GLY A 83 6.67 -10.98 -12.03
C GLY A 83 7.00 -10.80 -10.55
N THR A 84 6.84 -9.57 -10.07
CA THR A 84 6.98 -9.18 -8.66
C THR A 84 5.79 -8.35 -8.21
N SER A 85 5.53 -8.35 -6.90
CA SER A 85 4.51 -7.49 -6.28
C SER A 85 5.00 -7.05 -4.91
N PHE A 86 4.86 -5.76 -4.61
CA PHE A 86 5.24 -5.17 -3.33
C PHE A 86 4.36 -3.97 -3.00
N ILE A 87 4.36 -3.56 -1.74
CA ILE A 87 3.71 -2.35 -1.25
C ILE A 87 4.80 -1.33 -0.95
N THR A 88 4.52 -0.08 -1.29
CA THR A 88 5.37 1.07 -0.98
C THR A 88 4.58 2.15 -0.27
N GLU A 89 5.25 2.89 0.59
CA GLU A 89 4.72 4.05 1.30
C GLU A 89 5.25 5.32 0.66
N VAL A 90 4.36 6.26 0.41
CA VAL A 90 4.71 7.56 -0.18
C VAL A 90 4.18 8.65 0.73
N PRO A 91 5.05 9.52 1.28
CA PRO A 91 4.62 10.67 2.06
C PRO A 91 3.79 11.63 1.19
N ARG A 92 2.67 12.11 1.71
CA ARG A 92 1.81 13.14 1.10
C ARG A 92 1.55 14.27 2.09
N LYS A 93 1.03 15.40 1.62
CA LYS A 93 0.65 16.55 2.49
C LYS A 93 -0.40 16.18 3.54
N ASP A 94 -1.29 15.24 3.22
CA ASP A 94 -2.41 14.76 4.02
C ASP A 94 -2.13 13.46 4.77
N GLY A 95 -0.88 13.01 4.78
CA GLY A 95 -0.45 11.79 5.46
C GLY A 95 0.33 10.83 4.55
N THR A 96 0.34 9.55 4.89
CA THR A 96 1.01 8.51 4.10
C THR A 96 0.03 7.82 3.17
N ALA A 97 0.37 7.75 1.90
CA ALA A 97 -0.31 6.92 0.91
C ALA A 97 0.39 5.56 0.76
N TYR A 98 -0.39 4.54 0.48
CA TYR A 98 0.07 3.16 0.29
C TYR A 98 -0.26 2.72 -1.13
N TYR A 99 0.77 2.31 -1.89
CA TYR A 99 0.61 1.80 -3.24
C TYR A 99 1.03 0.35 -3.32
N GLN A 100 0.20 -0.47 -3.94
CA GLN A 100 0.59 -1.79 -4.40
C GLN A 100 1.10 -1.69 -5.82
N ILE A 101 2.35 -2.10 -6.05
CA ILE A 101 2.98 -2.14 -7.36
C ILE A 101 3.13 -3.59 -7.77
N LYS A 102 2.63 -3.92 -8.96
CA LYS A 102 2.83 -5.23 -9.60
C LYS A 102 3.58 -5.02 -10.90
N LYS A 103 4.60 -5.83 -11.13
CA LYS A 103 5.43 -5.77 -12.35
C LYS A 103 5.50 -7.16 -12.97
N ASN A 104 5.33 -7.25 -14.29
CA ASN A 104 5.46 -8.49 -15.04
C ASN A 104 6.32 -8.25 -16.29
N PRO A 105 7.09 -9.26 -16.76
CA PRO A 105 7.79 -9.16 -18.03
C PRO A 105 6.79 -9.16 -19.19
N VAL A 106 7.07 -8.36 -20.20
CA VAL A 106 6.38 -8.40 -21.48
C VAL A 106 7.21 -9.29 -22.41
N VAL A 107 6.59 -10.38 -22.87
CA VAL A 107 7.26 -11.37 -23.71
C VAL A 107 6.66 -11.34 -25.11
N LEU A 108 7.48 -11.11 -26.13
CA LEU A 108 7.12 -11.19 -27.54
C LEU A 108 8.03 -12.19 -28.23
N GLU A 109 7.47 -13.17 -28.93
CA GLU A 109 8.21 -14.21 -29.65
C GLU A 109 9.28 -14.92 -28.80
N GLY A 110 8.97 -15.15 -27.52
CA GLY A 110 9.87 -15.82 -26.57
C GLY A 110 10.99 -14.94 -26.00
N LYS A 111 11.03 -13.65 -26.35
CA LYS A 111 12.01 -12.68 -25.82
C LYS A 111 11.33 -11.68 -24.90
N ILE A 112 11.98 -11.36 -23.79
CA ILE A 112 11.53 -10.25 -22.94
C ILE A 112 11.87 -8.94 -23.63
N ILE A 113 10.84 -8.13 -23.92
CA ILE A 113 10.97 -6.84 -24.60
C ILE A 113 10.76 -5.66 -23.64
N GLY A 114 10.42 -5.92 -22.39
CA GLY A 114 10.22 -4.88 -21.39
C GLY A 114 9.40 -5.35 -20.20
N ILE A 115 8.85 -4.39 -19.48
CA ILE A 115 8.07 -4.60 -18.27
C ILE A 115 6.73 -3.87 -18.40
N VAL A 116 5.65 -4.53 -18.01
CA VAL A 116 4.37 -3.91 -17.72
C VAL A 116 4.17 -3.85 -16.21
N GLY A 117 3.74 -2.71 -15.72
CA GLY A 117 3.42 -2.54 -14.30
C GLY A 117 2.04 -1.93 -14.07
N LEU A 118 1.51 -2.24 -12.90
CA LEU A 118 0.26 -1.72 -12.37
C LEU A 118 0.54 -1.09 -11.01
N ILE A 119 0.07 0.14 -10.83
CA ILE A 119 0.10 0.85 -9.54
C ILE A 119 -1.33 1.00 -9.04
N GLY A 120 -1.63 0.39 -7.91
CA GLY A 120 -2.93 0.50 -7.24
C GLY A 120 -2.81 1.29 -5.94
N ASP A 121 -3.60 2.34 -5.77
CA ASP A 121 -3.73 3.01 -4.48
C ASP A 121 -4.53 2.12 -3.53
N ILE A 122 -3.92 1.71 -2.44
CA ILE A 122 -4.51 0.86 -1.41
C ILE A 122 -4.60 1.60 -0.06
N THR A 123 -4.47 2.93 -0.08
CA THR A 123 -4.41 3.75 1.14
C THR A 123 -5.63 3.57 2.01
N GLU A 124 -6.82 3.63 1.41
CA GLU A 124 -8.07 3.45 2.15
C GLU A 124 -8.20 2.05 2.73
N ARG A 125 -7.83 1.01 1.97
CA ARG A 125 -7.82 -0.36 2.48
C ARG A 125 -6.90 -0.50 3.70
N VAL A 126 -5.67 0.02 3.61
CA VAL A 126 -4.70 -0.05 4.73
C VAL A 126 -5.19 0.75 5.94
N ARG A 127 -5.83 1.91 5.72
CA ARG A 127 -6.43 2.69 6.81
C ARG A 127 -7.53 1.92 7.52
N LEU A 128 -8.44 1.32 6.76
CA LEU A 128 -9.54 0.51 7.31
C LEU A 128 -9.02 -0.73 8.05
N GLU A 129 -8.02 -1.42 7.50
CA GLU A 129 -7.38 -2.56 8.16
C GLU A 129 -6.76 -2.14 9.51
N LYS A 130 -6.00 -1.03 9.55
CA LYS A 130 -5.42 -0.48 10.78
C LYS A 130 -6.49 -0.04 11.80
N GLN A 131 -7.59 0.56 11.33
CA GLN A 131 -8.71 0.92 12.21
C GLN A 131 -9.38 -0.32 12.79
N ALA A 132 -9.66 -1.34 11.97
CA ALA A 132 -10.25 -2.59 12.44
C ALA A 132 -9.35 -3.30 13.46
N GLU A 133 -8.02 -3.34 13.21
CA GLU A 133 -7.06 -3.85 14.18
C GLU A 133 -7.08 -3.08 15.49
N ASN A 134 -7.16 -1.76 15.42
CA ASN A 134 -7.20 -0.90 16.61
C ASN A 134 -8.48 -1.15 17.42
N TRP A 135 -9.65 -1.22 16.80
CA TRP A 135 -10.92 -1.53 17.47
C TRP A 135 -10.94 -2.94 18.07
N ALA A 136 -10.29 -3.91 17.39
CA ALA A 136 -10.22 -5.27 17.91
C ALA A 136 -9.47 -5.39 19.23
N ILE A 137 -8.56 -4.46 19.54
CA ILE A 137 -7.67 -4.54 20.72
C ILE A 137 -7.82 -3.39 21.72
N HIS A 138 -8.61 -2.35 21.42
CA HIS A 138 -8.89 -1.25 22.34
C HIS A 138 -10.37 -1.22 22.72
N ASP A 139 -10.64 -0.61 23.85
CA ASP A 139 -11.97 -0.29 24.36
C ASP A 139 -12.38 1.08 23.80
N GLU A 140 -13.56 1.17 23.20
CA GLU A 140 -14.01 2.39 22.51
C GLU A 140 -14.21 3.57 23.45
N LEU A 141 -14.62 3.31 24.72
CA LEU A 141 -14.91 4.35 25.68
C LEU A 141 -13.65 4.97 26.26
N THR A 142 -12.71 4.13 26.66
CA THR A 142 -11.53 4.54 27.44
C THR A 142 -10.27 4.67 26.58
N GLY A 143 -10.24 4.10 25.38
CA GLY A 143 -9.06 4.00 24.53
C GLY A 143 -7.97 3.06 25.05
N LEU A 144 -8.20 2.39 26.17
CA LEU A 144 -7.26 1.43 26.76
C LEU A 144 -7.32 0.09 26.03
N TYR A 145 -6.29 -0.74 26.24
CA TYR A 145 -6.33 -2.11 25.72
C TYR A 145 -7.48 -2.91 26.32
N ASN A 146 -8.26 -3.54 25.44
CA ASN A 146 -9.38 -4.35 25.85
C ASN A 146 -8.95 -5.77 26.27
N ARG A 147 -9.92 -6.58 26.71
CA ARG A 147 -9.69 -7.96 27.12
C ARG A 147 -9.10 -8.83 25.99
N ASN A 148 -9.42 -8.52 24.74
CA ASN A 148 -8.92 -9.27 23.59
C ASN A 148 -7.41 -9.07 23.37
N TYR A 149 -6.92 -7.85 23.59
CA TYR A 149 -5.48 -7.58 23.57
C TYR A 149 -4.70 -8.47 24.53
N LEU A 150 -5.19 -8.63 25.77
CA LEU A 150 -4.53 -9.51 26.76
C LEU A 150 -4.50 -10.97 26.31
N LYS A 151 -5.55 -11.45 25.62
CA LYS A 151 -5.59 -12.83 25.11
C LYS A 151 -4.61 -13.05 23.95
N VAL A 152 -4.50 -12.07 23.04
CA VAL A 152 -3.72 -12.21 21.80
C VAL A 152 -2.25 -11.83 22.00
N LYS A 153 -2.00 -10.73 22.71
CA LYS A 153 -0.66 -10.12 22.85
C LYS A 153 -0.07 -10.23 24.26
N GLY A 154 -0.89 -10.40 25.29
CA GLY A 154 -0.43 -10.37 26.69
C GLY A 154 0.62 -11.42 27.01
N ALA A 155 0.46 -12.65 26.52
CA ALA A 155 1.43 -13.73 26.75
C ALA A 155 2.79 -13.47 26.07
N GLU A 156 2.79 -12.78 24.94
CA GLU A 156 3.98 -12.45 24.17
C GLU A 156 4.77 -11.32 24.83
N GLN A 157 4.08 -10.30 25.32
CA GLN A 157 4.69 -9.19 26.08
C GLN A 157 5.30 -9.65 27.41
N LEU A 158 4.64 -10.58 28.09
CA LEU A 158 5.15 -11.13 29.32
C LEU A 158 6.45 -11.95 29.16
N LYS A 159 6.63 -12.58 27.98
CA LYS A 159 7.87 -13.33 27.68
C LYS A 159 9.09 -12.41 27.48
N GLY A 160 8.89 -11.18 27.04
CA GLY A 160 9.96 -10.20 26.83
C GLY A 160 10.19 -9.24 27.99
N ALA A 161 9.38 -9.33 29.05
CA ALA A 161 9.45 -8.39 30.17
C ALA A 161 10.57 -8.74 31.17
N THR A 162 11.20 -7.69 31.68
CA THR A 162 12.21 -7.80 32.75
C THR A 162 11.50 -8.04 34.09
N MET A 163 11.89 -9.06 34.79
CA MET A 163 11.36 -9.38 36.14
C MET A 163 11.90 -8.41 37.19
N PRO A 164 11.11 -8.07 38.25
CA PRO A 164 9.77 -8.56 38.59
C PRO A 164 8.65 -7.83 37.85
N ILE A 165 7.52 -8.51 37.57
CA ILE A 165 6.29 -7.97 37.01
C ILE A 165 5.24 -7.85 38.12
N THR A 166 4.54 -6.71 38.16
CA THR A 166 3.39 -6.49 39.05
C THR A 166 2.10 -6.47 38.22
N ILE A 167 1.11 -7.26 38.67
CA ILE A 167 -0.23 -7.25 38.08
C ILE A 167 -1.19 -6.60 39.07
N ILE A 168 -1.91 -5.58 38.63
CA ILE A 168 -2.94 -4.91 39.43
C ILE A 168 -4.30 -5.23 38.79
N MET A 169 -5.23 -5.72 39.59
CA MET A 169 -6.60 -5.98 39.21
C MET A 169 -7.52 -5.02 39.97
N GLY A 170 -8.33 -4.26 39.25
CA GLY A 170 -9.31 -3.33 39.86
C GLY A 170 -10.73 -3.70 39.39
N ASP A 171 -11.71 -3.43 40.24
CA ASP A 171 -13.13 -3.63 39.99
C ASP A 171 -13.95 -2.51 40.63
N CYS A 172 -15.04 -2.10 40.00
CA CYS A 172 -15.97 -1.07 40.50
C CYS A 172 -17.12 -1.74 41.24
N ASN A 173 -17.16 -1.55 42.59
CA ASN A 173 -18.23 -2.10 43.38
C ASN A 173 -19.58 -1.44 43.07
N TYR A 174 -20.65 -2.24 42.96
CA TYR A 174 -22.03 -1.81 42.77
C TYR A 174 -22.30 -1.07 41.43
N LEU A 175 -21.46 -1.14 40.44
CA LEU A 175 -21.65 -0.51 39.12
C LEU A 175 -23.01 -0.86 38.51
N LYS A 176 -23.43 -2.13 38.61
CA LYS A 176 -24.75 -2.55 38.15
C LYS A 176 -25.91 -1.76 38.81
N ARG A 177 -25.83 -1.46 40.11
CA ARG A 177 -26.87 -0.68 40.81
C ARG A 177 -26.93 0.77 40.31
N VAL A 178 -25.77 1.33 39.97
CA VAL A 178 -25.69 2.69 39.37
C VAL A 178 -26.35 2.68 38.00
N ASN A 179 -26.00 1.69 37.16
CA ASN A 179 -26.59 1.55 35.83
C ASN A 179 -28.10 1.31 35.86
N ASP A 180 -28.59 0.49 36.79
CA ASP A 180 -30.01 0.18 36.96
C ASP A 180 -30.79 1.42 37.46
N ALA A 181 -30.16 2.30 38.25
CA ALA A 181 -30.78 3.48 38.83
C ALA A 181 -30.71 4.73 37.93
N TYR A 182 -29.62 4.91 37.18
CA TYR A 182 -29.30 6.16 36.49
C TYR A 182 -29.05 5.99 35.00
N GLY A 183 -29.02 4.75 34.48
CA GLY A 183 -28.70 4.43 33.09
C GLY A 183 -27.22 4.16 32.87
N HIS A 184 -26.90 3.52 31.73
CA HIS A 184 -25.54 3.11 31.38
C HIS A 184 -24.57 4.29 31.22
N GLU A 185 -25.05 5.43 30.74
CA GLU A 185 -24.22 6.64 30.56
C GLU A 185 -23.58 7.16 31.90
N TYR A 186 -24.14 6.77 33.03
CA TYR A 186 -23.60 7.13 34.35
C TYR A 186 -22.59 6.08 34.85
N GLY A 187 -22.64 4.89 34.32
CA GLY A 187 -21.73 3.83 34.69
C GLY A 187 -20.45 3.74 33.82
N ASP A 188 -20.54 4.33 32.64
CA ASP A 188 -19.42 4.48 31.72
C ASP A 188 -18.48 5.59 32.17
#